data_e8c59123ce62ec31d4277deb95e8e5dc
#
_entry.id   e8c59123ce62ec31d4277deb95e8e5dc
#
_cell.length_a   1.000
_cell.length_b   1.000
_cell.length_c   1.000
_cell.angle_alpha   90.00
_cell.angle_beta   90.00
_cell.angle_gamma   90.00
#
_symmetry.space_group_name_H-M   'P 1'
#
loop_
_entity.id
_entity.type
_entity.pdbx_description
1 polymer ?
#
loop_
_entity_poly.entity_id
_entity_poly.type
_entity_poly.pdbx_seq_one_letter_code
_entity_poly.pdbx_strand_id
1 'polypeptide(L)'
;LNDAILVGFKFFPGFENINETYSSYELFANIETRLPNVNRPDYLEILNHYGLEKNSTKFQILKATKGRLITDNYEFVSSFDSNLVEFDVAGTRHSSDINEILHMIHINDKLELELEPNNLYDKYTIKVIIYKSGKKYHLGYVPRYYSLELTSLLKKNIKYSAIIESLNFDSEITDEAISASVRLIFDN
;
A
#
# COMPACT_ATOMS: atom_id res chain seq x y z
N LEU A 1 -0.30 -18.44 -14.04
CA LEU A 1 1.12 -18.39 -13.68
C LEU A 1 2.01 -18.56 -14.93
N ASN A 2 1.77 -19.59 -15.77
CA ASN A 2 2.58 -19.80 -16.98
C ASN A 2 2.61 -18.57 -17.90
N ASP A 3 1.47 -17.91 -18.10
CA ASP A 3 1.39 -16.68 -18.88
C ASP A 3 2.18 -15.53 -18.26
N ALA A 4 2.20 -15.44 -16.92
CA ALA A 4 2.98 -14.44 -16.20
C ALA A 4 4.49 -14.68 -16.37
N ILE A 5 4.94 -15.94 -16.34
CA ILE A 5 6.34 -16.30 -16.59
C ILE A 5 6.77 -15.92 -18.01
N LEU A 6 5.90 -16.16 -19.00
CA LEU A 6 6.17 -15.81 -20.41
C LEU A 6 6.37 -14.31 -20.62
N VAL A 7 5.74 -13.47 -19.80
CA VAL A 7 5.89 -12.00 -19.84
C VAL A 7 6.90 -11.46 -18.83
N GLY A 8 7.75 -12.34 -18.27
CA GLY A 8 8.89 -11.94 -17.44
C GLY A 8 8.66 -11.93 -15.94
N PHE A 9 7.58 -12.57 -15.44
CA PHE A 9 7.41 -12.75 -14.00
C PHE A 9 8.60 -13.53 -13.42
N LYS A 10 9.15 -13.01 -12.32
CA LYS A 10 10.22 -13.64 -11.55
C LYS A 10 9.70 -14.02 -10.18
N PHE A 11 10.03 -15.22 -9.75
CA PHE A 11 9.75 -15.66 -8.38
C PHE A 11 10.58 -14.87 -7.38
N PHE A 12 10.03 -14.75 -6.18
CA PHE A 12 10.81 -14.23 -5.07
C PHE A 12 11.97 -15.21 -4.74
N PRO A 13 13.20 -14.72 -4.57
CA PRO A 13 14.35 -15.59 -4.32
C PRO A 13 14.12 -16.53 -3.13
N GLY A 14 14.36 -17.82 -3.32
CA GLY A 14 14.13 -18.88 -2.35
C GLY A 14 12.74 -19.51 -2.38
N PHE A 15 11.83 -19.05 -3.28
CA PHE A 15 10.48 -19.60 -3.46
C PHE A 15 10.18 -19.92 -4.92
N GLU A 16 11.16 -20.48 -5.64
CA GLU A 16 11.06 -20.71 -7.08
C GLU A 16 10.28 -21.97 -7.42
N ASN A 17 10.11 -22.91 -6.49
CA ASN A 17 9.38 -24.16 -6.76
C ASN A 17 7.87 -23.98 -6.53
N ILE A 18 7.11 -23.85 -7.59
CA ILE A 18 5.65 -23.68 -7.56
C ILE A 18 4.87 -24.87 -7.01
N ASN A 19 5.48 -26.06 -6.97
CA ASN A 19 4.86 -27.28 -6.47
C ASN A 19 5.16 -27.53 -4.99
N GLU A 20 5.91 -26.65 -4.35
CA GLU A 20 6.30 -26.76 -2.95
C GLU A 20 5.50 -25.78 -2.08
N THR A 21 5.11 -26.22 -0.89
CA THR A 21 4.53 -25.37 0.15
C THR A 21 5.61 -24.99 1.14
N TYR A 22 5.92 -23.73 1.19
CA TYR A 22 6.88 -23.18 2.15
C TYR A 22 6.15 -22.76 3.42
N SER A 23 6.60 -23.24 4.57
CA SER A 23 6.04 -22.88 5.86
C SER A 23 7.13 -22.65 6.91
N SER A 24 6.91 -21.69 7.80
CA SER A 24 7.82 -21.37 8.90
C SER A 24 7.04 -20.73 10.05
N TYR A 25 7.48 -20.94 11.27
CA TYR A 25 6.96 -20.24 12.46
C TYR A 25 7.54 -18.82 12.61
N GLU A 26 8.64 -18.53 11.93
CA GLU A 26 9.30 -17.24 11.91
C GLU A 26 9.39 -16.73 10.46
N LEU A 27 9.81 -15.48 10.28
CA LEU A 27 10.11 -14.97 8.94
C LEU A 27 11.21 -15.83 8.30
N PHE A 28 11.02 -16.17 7.03
CA PHE A 28 12.06 -16.77 6.23
C PHE A 28 13.28 -15.85 6.16
N ALA A 29 14.48 -16.43 6.21
CA ALA A 29 15.73 -15.67 6.25
C ALA A 29 15.87 -14.68 5.08
N ASN A 30 15.43 -15.07 3.88
CA ASN A 30 15.43 -14.20 2.68
C ASN A 30 14.44 -13.03 2.78
N ILE A 31 13.37 -13.16 3.55
CA ILE A 31 12.45 -12.05 3.86
C ILE A 31 13.01 -11.20 5.00
N GLU A 32 13.61 -11.83 6.02
CA GLU A 32 14.18 -11.13 7.17
C GLU A 32 15.31 -10.17 6.78
N THR A 33 16.11 -10.51 5.76
CA THR A 33 17.16 -9.61 5.24
C THR A 33 16.63 -8.28 4.68
N ARG A 34 15.32 -8.17 4.49
CA ARG A 34 14.65 -6.96 4.00
C ARG A 34 14.20 -6.02 5.12
N LEU A 35 14.33 -6.47 6.37
CA LEU A 35 14.04 -5.61 7.52
C LEU A 35 15.23 -4.73 7.87
N PRO A 36 14.99 -3.56 8.48
CA PRO A 36 16.07 -2.75 9.03
C PRO A 36 16.94 -3.56 10.00
N ASN A 37 18.25 -3.51 9.81
CA ASN A 37 19.17 -4.22 10.70
C ASN A 37 19.17 -3.56 12.09
N VAL A 38 18.95 -4.37 13.14
CA VAL A 38 18.88 -3.90 14.55
C VAL A 38 20.18 -3.24 15.05
N ASN A 39 21.32 -3.51 14.38
CA ASN A 39 22.62 -2.93 14.74
C ASN A 39 22.87 -1.58 14.05
N ARG A 40 21.96 -1.08 13.23
CA ARG A 40 22.09 0.26 12.61
C ARG A 40 21.99 1.35 13.67
N PRO A 41 22.83 2.40 13.60
CA PRO A 41 22.74 3.54 14.52
C PRO A 41 21.38 4.24 14.50
N ASP A 42 20.75 4.31 13.32
CA ASP A 42 19.46 4.95 13.04
C ASP A 42 18.25 4.00 13.16
N TYR A 43 18.43 2.78 13.70
CA TYR A 43 17.38 1.77 13.77
C TYR A 43 16.11 2.28 14.46
N LEU A 44 16.25 2.95 15.59
CA LEU A 44 15.11 3.50 16.35
C LEU A 44 14.41 4.65 15.62
N GLU A 45 15.16 5.46 14.88
CA GLU A 45 14.59 6.54 14.05
C GLU A 45 13.73 5.95 12.93
N ILE A 46 14.23 4.89 12.28
CA ILE A 46 13.46 4.16 11.27
C ILE A 46 12.17 3.59 11.88
N LEU A 47 12.23 2.92 13.03
CA LEU A 47 11.03 2.39 13.68
C LEU A 47 10.03 3.50 14.00
N ASN A 48 10.48 4.59 14.62
CA ASN A 48 9.65 5.72 14.96
C ASN A 48 8.98 6.36 13.72
N HIS A 49 9.70 6.44 12.61
CA HIS A 49 9.15 6.93 11.34
C HIS A 49 7.92 6.13 10.89
N TYR A 50 7.92 4.82 11.12
CA TYR A 50 6.78 3.93 10.84
C TYR A 50 5.78 3.79 12.00
N GLY A 51 5.90 4.59 13.06
CA GLY A 51 5.03 4.50 14.24
C GLY A 51 5.23 3.21 15.04
N LEU A 52 6.42 2.59 14.93
CA LEU A 52 6.78 1.34 15.60
C LEU A 52 7.62 1.59 16.85
N GLU A 53 7.53 0.66 17.80
CA GLU A 53 8.32 0.66 19.02
C GLU A 53 9.54 -0.28 18.92
N LYS A 54 10.50 -0.13 19.83
CA LYS A 54 11.71 -0.97 19.89
C LYS A 54 11.39 -2.47 20.02
N ASN A 55 10.29 -2.82 20.67
CA ASN A 55 9.82 -4.20 20.89
C ASN A 55 8.86 -4.70 19.81
N SER A 56 8.66 -3.94 18.74
CA SER A 56 7.85 -4.39 17.61
C SER A 56 8.41 -5.68 17.03
N THR A 57 7.50 -6.61 16.72
CA THR A 57 7.87 -7.90 16.13
C THR A 57 8.36 -7.74 14.69
N LYS A 58 9.14 -8.71 14.19
CA LYS A 58 9.58 -8.74 12.79
C LYS A 58 8.41 -8.64 11.81
N PHE A 59 7.27 -9.26 12.12
CA PHE A 59 6.06 -9.19 11.28
C PHE A 59 5.44 -7.79 11.29
N GLN A 60 5.41 -7.09 12.42
CA GLN A 60 4.93 -5.71 12.50
C GLN A 60 5.85 -4.78 11.69
N ILE A 61 7.17 -4.97 11.80
CA ILE A 61 8.16 -4.22 11.02
C ILE A 61 7.97 -4.52 9.53
N LEU A 62 7.82 -5.78 9.13
CA LEU A 62 7.57 -6.14 7.73
C LEU A 62 6.27 -5.53 7.21
N LYS A 63 5.18 -5.57 7.98
CA LYS A 63 3.89 -4.97 7.62
C LYS A 63 4.04 -3.46 7.37
N ALA A 64 4.74 -2.76 8.24
CA ALA A 64 4.89 -1.30 8.16
C ALA A 64 5.85 -0.86 7.05
N THR A 65 7.01 -1.51 6.94
CA THR A 65 8.03 -1.19 5.91
C THR A 65 7.72 -1.80 4.55
N LYS A 66 6.79 -2.78 4.51
CA LYS A 66 6.49 -3.64 3.35
C LYS A 66 7.72 -4.37 2.80
N GLY A 67 8.80 -4.41 3.56
CA GLY A 67 10.08 -5.00 3.15
C GLY A 67 10.66 -4.41 1.88
N ARG A 68 10.37 -3.14 1.58
CA ARG A 68 10.87 -2.45 0.38
C ARG A 68 12.38 -2.25 0.47
N LEU A 69 13.07 -2.51 -0.64
CA LEU A 69 14.50 -2.21 -0.82
C LEU A 69 14.68 -1.35 -2.07
N ILE A 70 15.70 -0.49 -2.05
CA ILE A 70 16.05 0.34 -3.22
C ILE A 70 16.56 -0.52 -4.39
N THR A 71 17.02 -1.74 -4.10
CA THR A 71 17.67 -2.62 -5.07
C THR A 71 16.71 -3.46 -5.91
N ASP A 72 15.43 -3.52 -5.55
CA ASP A 72 14.43 -4.30 -6.27
C ASP A 72 13.01 -3.70 -6.11
N ASN A 73 12.01 -4.31 -6.76
CA ASN A 73 10.62 -3.87 -6.78
C ASN A 73 9.70 -4.79 -5.96
N TYR A 74 10.23 -5.64 -5.07
CA TYR A 74 9.38 -6.48 -4.24
C TYR A 74 8.78 -5.69 -3.09
N GLU A 75 7.50 -5.97 -2.85
CA GLU A 75 6.73 -5.38 -1.76
C GLU A 75 5.87 -6.47 -1.11
N PHE A 76 5.88 -6.54 0.21
CA PHE A 76 5.06 -7.45 0.99
C PHE A 76 3.81 -6.72 1.46
N VAL A 77 2.66 -7.20 1.03
CA VAL A 77 1.37 -6.62 1.38
C VAL A 77 0.49 -7.67 2.04
N SER A 78 -0.48 -7.23 2.83
CA SER A 78 -1.49 -8.12 3.41
C SER A 78 -2.30 -8.78 2.28
N SER A 79 -2.74 -10.02 2.49
CA SER A 79 -3.73 -10.62 1.59
C SER A 79 -5.02 -9.79 1.59
N PHE A 80 -5.71 -9.79 0.46
CA PHE A 80 -7.00 -9.11 0.36
C PHE A 80 -8.00 -9.70 1.35
N ASP A 81 -8.61 -8.84 2.17
CA ASP A 81 -9.72 -9.17 3.05
C ASP A 81 -10.95 -8.32 2.63
N SER A 82 -12.04 -8.98 2.29
CA SER A 82 -13.27 -8.29 1.85
C SER A 82 -13.97 -7.48 2.95
N ASN A 83 -13.56 -7.59 4.21
CA ASN A 83 -14.10 -6.81 5.31
C ASN A 83 -13.26 -5.58 5.63
N LEU A 84 -11.92 -5.73 5.56
CA LEU A 84 -10.97 -4.67 5.90
C LEU A 84 -9.80 -4.68 4.92
N VAL A 85 -9.60 -3.58 4.22
CA VAL A 85 -8.44 -3.37 3.34
C VAL A 85 -7.67 -2.14 3.81
N GLU A 86 -6.38 -2.32 4.06
CA GLU A 86 -5.46 -1.23 4.40
C GLU A 86 -4.44 -1.09 3.28
N PHE A 87 -4.24 0.13 2.78
CA PHE A 87 -3.26 0.40 1.73
C PHE A 87 -2.73 1.82 1.80
N ASP A 88 -1.52 2.05 1.27
CA ASP A 88 -1.02 3.40 1.04
C ASP A 88 -1.48 3.88 -0.34
N VAL A 89 -1.89 5.13 -0.42
CA VAL A 89 -2.28 5.76 -1.69
C VAL A 89 -1.07 5.79 -2.62
N ALA A 90 -1.22 5.22 -3.80
CA ALA A 90 -0.18 5.19 -4.81
C ALA A 90 -0.27 6.39 -5.76
N GLY A 91 0.88 6.85 -6.26
CA GLY A 91 0.94 7.86 -7.31
C GLY A 91 0.51 9.26 -6.87
N THR A 92 0.62 9.61 -5.60
CA THR A 92 0.27 10.94 -5.08
C THR A 92 1.07 12.04 -5.77
N ARG A 93 2.33 11.79 -6.13
CA ARG A 93 3.20 12.73 -6.88
C ARG A 93 2.69 13.06 -8.28
N HIS A 94 1.85 12.21 -8.85
CA HIS A 94 1.27 12.40 -10.19
C HIS A 94 -0.11 13.07 -10.15
N SER A 95 -0.64 13.32 -8.96
CA SER A 95 -1.90 14.08 -8.81
C SER A 95 -1.65 15.57 -9.03
N SER A 96 -2.39 16.17 -9.98
CA SER A 96 -2.38 17.61 -10.20
C SER A 96 -2.85 18.40 -8.98
N ASP A 97 -3.65 17.78 -8.14
CA ASP A 97 -4.33 18.42 -7.03
C ASP A 97 -3.51 18.41 -5.74
N ILE A 98 -2.43 17.62 -5.70
CA ILE A 98 -1.71 17.33 -4.46
C ILE A 98 -1.21 18.58 -3.75
N ASN A 99 -0.61 19.52 -4.48
CA ASN A 99 -0.05 20.73 -3.89
C ASN A 99 -1.14 21.65 -3.28
N GLU A 100 -2.36 21.62 -3.84
CA GLU A 100 -3.48 22.40 -3.33
C GLU A 100 -4.03 21.80 -2.03
N ILE A 101 -4.07 20.47 -1.92
CA ILE A 101 -4.73 19.81 -0.79
C ILE A 101 -3.82 19.42 0.37
N LEU A 102 -2.48 19.43 0.20
CA LEU A 102 -1.50 19.03 1.22
C LEU A 102 -1.78 19.62 2.60
N HIS A 103 -2.19 20.89 2.67
CA HIS A 103 -2.45 21.58 3.93
C HIS A 103 -3.87 21.42 4.46
N MET A 104 -4.74 20.73 3.71
CA MET A 104 -6.15 20.56 4.06
C MET A 104 -6.53 19.14 4.46
N ILE A 105 -5.63 18.18 4.21
CA ILE A 105 -5.88 16.77 4.54
C ILE A 105 -5.48 16.45 5.97
N HIS A 106 -6.28 15.63 6.63
CA HIS A 106 -6.09 15.23 8.01
C HIS A 106 -6.40 13.75 8.21
N ILE A 107 -5.86 13.16 9.27
CA ILE A 107 -6.26 11.83 9.73
C ILE A 107 -7.76 11.82 10.01
N ASN A 108 -8.44 10.73 9.69
CA ASN A 108 -9.89 10.51 9.71
C ASN A 108 -10.70 11.26 8.64
N ASP A 109 -10.06 11.93 7.70
CA ASP A 109 -10.78 12.45 6.53
C ASP A 109 -11.42 11.31 5.73
N LYS A 110 -12.67 11.52 5.34
CA LYS A 110 -13.42 10.56 4.52
C LYS A 110 -12.94 10.61 3.08
N LEU A 111 -12.84 9.43 2.50
CA LEU A 111 -12.43 9.23 1.11
C LEU A 111 -13.53 8.54 0.32
N GLU A 112 -13.53 8.77 -0.97
CA GLU A 112 -14.35 8.05 -1.95
C GLU A 112 -13.44 7.34 -2.97
N LEU A 113 -13.90 6.19 -3.45
CA LEU A 113 -13.22 5.41 -4.47
C LEU A 113 -13.98 5.53 -5.79
N GLU A 114 -13.29 5.96 -6.84
CA GLU A 114 -13.88 6.19 -8.16
C GLU A 114 -13.21 5.31 -9.21
N LEU A 115 -14.00 4.48 -9.88
CA LEU A 115 -13.51 3.63 -10.97
C LEU A 115 -13.07 4.48 -12.17
N GLU A 116 -11.91 4.18 -12.75
CA GLU A 116 -11.40 4.79 -13.98
C GLU A 116 -11.19 3.73 -15.09
N PRO A 117 -12.28 3.15 -15.64
CA PRO A 117 -12.18 2.01 -16.57
C PRO A 117 -11.49 2.34 -17.89
N ASN A 118 -11.38 3.64 -18.24
CA ASN A 118 -10.72 4.13 -19.45
C ASN A 118 -9.26 4.54 -19.19
N ASN A 119 -8.68 4.18 -18.04
CA ASN A 119 -7.28 4.45 -17.78
C ASN A 119 -6.38 3.74 -18.78
N LEU A 120 -5.38 4.44 -19.34
CA LEU A 120 -4.52 3.93 -20.41
C LEU A 120 -3.60 2.79 -19.96
N TYR A 121 -3.32 2.69 -18.67
CA TYR A 121 -2.36 1.73 -18.10
C TYR A 121 -3.02 0.51 -17.46
N ASP A 122 -4.20 0.71 -16.85
CA ASP A 122 -4.91 -0.37 -16.16
C ASP A 122 -6.41 -0.08 -16.10
N LYS A 123 -7.21 -0.95 -16.73
CA LYS A 123 -8.68 -0.88 -16.72
C LYS A 123 -9.32 -1.08 -15.33
N TYR A 124 -8.55 -1.53 -14.35
CA TYR A 124 -8.98 -1.71 -12.97
C TYR A 124 -8.55 -0.54 -12.08
N THR A 125 -8.04 0.54 -12.68
CA THR A 125 -7.63 1.72 -11.92
C THR A 125 -8.78 2.30 -11.11
N ILE A 126 -8.48 2.60 -9.83
CA ILE A 126 -9.41 3.22 -8.89
C ILE A 126 -8.74 4.46 -8.32
N LYS A 127 -9.36 5.62 -8.53
CA LYS A 127 -8.94 6.89 -7.93
C LYS A 127 -9.34 6.95 -6.46
N VAL A 128 -8.47 7.50 -5.65
CA VAL A 128 -8.77 7.91 -4.28
C VAL A 128 -9.13 9.39 -4.29
N ILE A 129 -10.35 9.69 -3.92
CA ILE A 129 -10.96 11.02 -3.99
C ILE A 129 -11.21 11.55 -2.58
N ILE A 130 -10.96 12.82 -2.39
CA ILE A 130 -11.31 13.54 -1.16
C ILE A 130 -12.10 14.81 -1.52
N TYR A 131 -13.06 15.16 -0.66
CA TYR A 131 -13.79 16.43 -0.77
C TYR A 131 -13.38 17.38 0.34
N LYS A 132 -12.98 18.59 -0.04
CA LYS A 132 -12.67 19.69 0.89
C LYS A 132 -13.37 20.95 0.45
N SER A 133 -14.09 21.60 1.38
CA SER A 133 -14.85 22.83 1.11
C SER A 133 -15.79 22.72 -0.10
N GLY A 134 -16.39 21.54 -0.33
CA GLY A 134 -17.28 21.27 -1.46
C GLY A 134 -16.58 21.02 -2.80
N LYS A 135 -15.26 21.09 -2.88
CA LYS A 135 -14.48 20.79 -4.07
C LYS A 135 -13.93 19.37 -4.02
N LYS A 136 -13.97 18.69 -5.16
CA LYS A 136 -13.43 17.34 -5.37
C LYS A 136 -11.95 17.43 -5.71
N TYR A 137 -11.14 16.60 -5.05
CA TYR A 137 -9.69 16.48 -5.30
C TYR A 137 -9.30 15.02 -5.50
N HIS A 138 -8.39 14.79 -6.42
CA HIS A 138 -7.78 13.50 -6.66
C HIS A 138 -6.51 13.37 -5.81
N LEU A 139 -6.52 12.47 -4.83
CA LEU A 139 -5.37 12.26 -3.93
C LEU A 139 -4.31 11.35 -4.56
N GLY A 140 -4.72 10.35 -5.31
CA GLY A 140 -3.91 9.32 -5.93
C GLY A 140 -4.75 8.10 -6.26
N TYR A 141 -4.16 6.92 -6.22
CA TYR A 141 -4.79 5.68 -6.68
C TYR A 141 -4.73 4.58 -5.62
N VAL A 142 -5.67 3.66 -5.68
CA VAL A 142 -5.55 2.36 -5.02
C VAL A 142 -4.38 1.61 -5.64
N PRO A 143 -3.50 0.99 -4.85
CA PRO A 143 -2.41 0.17 -5.38
C PRO A 143 -2.92 -0.95 -6.30
N ARG A 144 -2.17 -1.21 -7.36
CA ARG A 144 -2.56 -2.15 -8.41
C ARG A 144 -2.86 -3.56 -7.91
N TYR A 145 -2.19 -4.00 -6.85
CA TYR A 145 -2.37 -5.34 -6.28
C TYR A 145 -3.73 -5.55 -5.60
N TYR A 146 -4.49 -4.47 -5.30
CA TYR A 146 -5.87 -4.55 -4.80
C TYR A 146 -6.92 -4.10 -5.82
N SER A 147 -6.51 -3.54 -6.95
CA SER A 147 -7.42 -2.88 -7.90
C SER A 147 -8.46 -3.82 -8.47
N LEU A 148 -8.11 -5.08 -8.77
CA LEU A 148 -9.03 -6.05 -9.38
C LEU A 148 -10.15 -6.44 -8.42
N GLU A 149 -9.79 -6.82 -7.20
CA GLU A 149 -10.73 -7.25 -6.15
C GLU A 149 -11.64 -6.10 -5.75
N LEU A 150 -11.07 -4.92 -5.49
CA LEU A 150 -11.84 -3.73 -5.14
C LEU A 150 -12.77 -3.28 -6.27
N THR A 151 -12.32 -3.33 -7.53
CA THR A 151 -13.20 -3.07 -8.68
C THR A 151 -14.42 -4.00 -8.69
N SER A 152 -14.21 -5.26 -8.35
CA SER A 152 -15.30 -6.25 -8.29
C SER A 152 -16.32 -5.94 -7.21
N LEU A 153 -15.88 -5.49 -6.03
CA LEU A 153 -16.75 -5.07 -4.93
C LEU A 153 -17.51 -3.77 -5.25
N LEU A 154 -16.82 -2.76 -5.77
CA LEU A 154 -17.40 -1.48 -6.15
C LEU A 154 -18.46 -1.62 -7.25
N LYS A 155 -18.24 -2.49 -8.24
CA LYS A 155 -19.24 -2.79 -9.30
C LYS A 155 -20.49 -3.49 -8.75
N LYS A 156 -20.39 -4.19 -7.63
CA LYS A 156 -21.55 -4.78 -6.93
C LYS A 156 -22.28 -3.78 -6.05
N ASN A 157 -21.84 -2.51 -6.01
CA ASN A 157 -22.38 -1.45 -5.17
C ASN A 157 -22.39 -1.82 -3.66
N ILE A 158 -21.40 -2.59 -3.21
CA ILE A 158 -21.24 -2.90 -1.78
C ILE A 158 -20.87 -1.58 -1.08
N LYS A 159 -21.60 -1.27 0.00
CA LYS A 159 -21.33 -0.08 0.80
C LYS A 159 -19.99 -0.21 1.51
N TYR A 160 -19.31 0.89 1.65
CA TYR A 160 -18.02 0.95 2.35
C TYR A 160 -17.86 2.29 3.05
N SER A 161 -16.94 2.32 4.00
CA SER A 161 -16.35 3.53 4.55
C SER A 161 -14.84 3.53 4.30
N ALA A 162 -14.30 4.65 3.86
CA ALA A 162 -12.87 4.82 3.65
C ALA A 162 -12.41 6.08 4.36
N ILE A 163 -11.32 5.99 5.11
CA ILE A 163 -10.72 7.12 5.83
C ILE A 163 -9.21 7.11 5.69
N ILE A 164 -8.61 8.29 5.85
CA ILE A 164 -7.16 8.41 6.05
C ILE A 164 -6.83 7.93 7.46
N GLU A 165 -6.06 6.87 7.59
CA GLU A 165 -5.62 6.31 8.87
C GLU A 165 -4.33 6.95 9.37
N SER A 166 -3.38 7.21 8.47
CA SER A 166 -2.14 7.89 8.81
C SER A 166 -1.67 8.78 7.67
N LEU A 167 -0.92 9.82 8.01
CA LEU A 167 -0.32 10.77 7.07
C LEU A 167 1.14 11.01 7.45
N ASN A 168 2.00 11.00 6.45
CA ASN A 168 3.37 11.43 6.58
C ASN A 168 3.72 12.32 5.37
N PHE A 169 4.24 13.50 5.63
CA PHE A 169 4.63 14.50 4.64
C PHE A 169 6.12 14.44 4.30
N ASP A 170 6.86 13.50 4.88
CA ASP A 170 8.28 13.32 4.61
C ASP A 170 8.46 12.51 3.32
N SER A 171 8.81 13.21 2.25
CA SER A 171 9.02 12.63 0.93
C SER A 171 10.42 12.02 0.74
N GLU A 172 11.33 12.13 1.72
CA GLU A 172 12.71 11.62 1.56
C GLU A 172 12.77 10.09 1.54
N ILE A 173 11.76 9.42 2.08
CA ILE A 173 11.74 7.95 2.22
C ILE A 173 10.89 7.27 1.15
N THR A 174 9.96 7.99 0.53
CA THR A 174 9.09 7.45 -0.52
C THR A 174 9.15 8.31 -1.76
N ASP A 175 8.99 7.67 -2.92
CA ASP A 175 8.89 8.33 -4.23
C ASP A 175 7.52 9.04 -4.41
N GLU A 176 6.78 9.26 -3.31
CA GLU A 176 5.45 9.87 -3.27
C GLU A 176 5.52 11.30 -2.71
N ALA A 177 4.59 12.16 -3.09
CA ALA A 177 4.48 13.51 -2.55
C ALA A 177 4.07 13.51 -1.07
N ILE A 178 3.25 12.53 -0.70
CA ILE A 178 2.86 12.22 0.68
C ILE A 178 2.70 10.72 0.83
N SER A 179 2.92 10.21 2.03
CA SER A 179 2.50 8.86 2.40
C SER A 179 1.18 8.95 3.16
N ALA A 180 0.10 8.48 2.55
CA ALA A 180 -1.23 8.45 3.13
C ALA A 180 -1.74 7.01 3.18
N SER A 181 -1.88 6.44 4.39
CA SER A 181 -2.50 5.14 4.56
C SER A 181 -4.01 5.28 4.66
N VAL A 182 -4.72 4.40 3.99
CA VAL A 182 -6.18 4.33 3.94
C VAL A 182 -6.65 3.08 4.64
N ARG A 183 -7.65 3.24 5.51
CA ARG A 183 -8.46 2.14 6.03
C ARG A 183 -9.80 2.14 5.32
N LEU A 184 -10.09 1.01 4.68
CA LEU A 184 -11.32 0.76 3.92
C LEU A 184 -12.08 -0.40 4.56
N ILE A 185 -13.31 -0.16 5.01
CA ILE A 185 -14.18 -1.15 5.65
C ILE A 185 -15.44 -1.31 4.80
N PHE A 186 -15.81 -2.55 4.48
CA PHE A 186 -17.04 -2.85 3.77
C PHE A 186 -18.15 -3.22 4.76
N ASP A 187 -19.36 -2.72 4.49
CA ASP A 187 -20.56 -3.11 5.23
C ASP A 187 -21.01 -4.50 4.72
N ASN A 188 -21.02 -5.48 5.61
CA ASN A 188 -21.52 -6.84 5.33
C ASN A 188 -23.05 -6.90 5.37
#